data_1c7da350047da0c6bcd566cc12175bb4
#
_entry.id   1c7da350047da0c6bcd566cc12175bb4
#
_cell.length_a   1.000
_cell.length_b   1.000
_cell.length_c   1.000
_cell.angle_alpha   90.00
_cell.angle_beta   90.00
_cell.angle_gamma   90.00
#
_symmetry.space_group_name_H-M   'P 1'
#
loop_
_entity.id
_entity.type
_entity.pdbx_description
1 polymer ?
#
loop_
_entity_poly.entity_id
_entity_poly.type
_entity_poly.pdbx_seq_one_letter_code
_entity_poly.pdbx_strand_id
1 'polypeptide(L)'
;MDKKMFCFQWEQTVGCTGCTGNAGACGKKADTARLQDELTGALISLARAVDGSTAISKRTGQIIIEGLFTTVTNVNFDDASIENMIQKVRAEKERLVPDCSKCQSPCGKTDEYDMQQLWDANEDIRSLKSLILFGIRGMAAYAYHANVLNYEDAEVNRFFCEALFMIGYGESVETLLPTVLKVGEINLKCMALLDKANTETYGIPEPTDVTLTIEKGPFIVVTGHDLRDLQL
;
A
#
# COMPACT_ATOMS: atom_id res chain seq x y z
N MET A 1 -15.52 -18.36 -18.47
CA MET A 1 -16.37 -17.47 -17.65
C MET A 1 -15.73 -16.11 -17.67
N ASP A 2 -16.39 -15.11 -18.25
CA ASP A 2 -15.90 -13.73 -18.19
C ASP A 2 -15.87 -13.31 -16.72
N LYS A 3 -14.67 -13.27 -16.15
CA LYS A 3 -14.47 -12.81 -14.76
C LYS A 3 -14.66 -11.30 -14.75
N LYS A 4 -15.81 -10.85 -14.29
CA LYS A 4 -16.09 -9.43 -14.16
C LYS A 4 -15.07 -8.78 -13.21
N MET A 5 -14.58 -7.63 -13.61
CA MET A 5 -13.72 -6.78 -12.80
C MET A 5 -14.53 -6.08 -11.71
N PHE A 6 -13.93 -5.86 -10.55
CA PHE A 6 -14.40 -4.87 -9.59
C PHE A 6 -13.21 -4.03 -9.11
N CYS A 7 -13.30 -2.71 -9.23
CA CYS A 7 -12.33 -1.77 -8.67
C CYS A 7 -12.98 -0.41 -8.49
N PHE A 8 -12.84 0.20 -7.31
CA PHE A 8 -13.34 1.56 -7.04
C PHE A 8 -12.28 2.45 -6.36
N GLN A 9 -11.00 2.19 -6.61
CA GLN A 9 -9.89 2.94 -6.02
C GLN A 9 -9.80 4.40 -6.51
N TRP A 10 -10.58 4.76 -7.50
CA TRP A 10 -10.52 6.06 -8.13
C TRP A 10 -11.91 6.69 -8.18
N GLU A 11 -12.00 7.97 -7.85
CA GLU A 11 -13.24 8.74 -7.89
C GLU A 11 -13.90 8.74 -9.29
N GLN A 12 -13.09 8.75 -10.34
CA GLN A 12 -13.57 8.76 -11.74
C GLN A 12 -13.91 7.36 -12.27
N THR A 13 -14.36 6.46 -11.42
CA THR A 13 -14.86 5.17 -11.88
C THR A 13 -16.15 5.34 -12.69
N VAL A 14 -16.41 4.40 -13.61
CA VAL A 14 -17.58 4.44 -14.48
C VAL A 14 -18.87 4.52 -13.64
N GLY A 15 -19.64 5.59 -13.83
CA GLY A 15 -20.92 5.80 -13.15
C GLY A 15 -20.82 6.00 -11.63
N CYS A 16 -19.63 6.32 -11.10
CA CYS A 16 -19.37 6.46 -9.66
C CYS A 16 -19.69 5.21 -8.83
N THR A 17 -19.80 4.04 -9.46
CA THR A 17 -20.17 2.77 -8.80
C THR A 17 -19.03 1.74 -8.78
N GLY A 18 -17.86 2.11 -9.26
CA GLY A 18 -16.74 1.20 -9.50
C GLY A 18 -16.65 0.73 -10.94
N CYS A 19 -15.46 0.25 -11.31
CA CYS A 19 -15.22 -0.37 -12.61
C CYS A 19 -15.60 -1.86 -12.53
N THR A 20 -16.61 -2.26 -13.30
CA THR A 20 -17.17 -3.64 -13.30
C THR A 20 -17.12 -4.31 -14.68
N GLY A 21 -16.53 -3.64 -15.67
CA GLY A 21 -16.41 -4.12 -17.04
C GLY A 21 -15.21 -5.02 -17.29
N ASN A 22 -14.73 -5.01 -18.53
CA ASN A 22 -13.53 -5.75 -18.93
C ASN A 22 -12.24 -5.01 -18.64
N ALA A 23 -12.31 -3.68 -18.41
CA ALA A 23 -11.19 -2.84 -18.02
C ALA A 23 -11.68 -1.66 -17.16
N GLY A 24 -10.81 -1.13 -16.34
CA GLY A 24 -11.03 0.09 -15.58
C GLY A 24 -10.96 1.35 -16.44
N ALA A 25 -11.49 2.47 -15.93
CA ALA A 25 -11.37 3.79 -16.56
C ALA A 25 -9.90 4.20 -16.81
N CYS A 26 -8.99 3.72 -15.97
CA CYS A 26 -7.53 3.91 -16.09
C CYS A 26 -6.84 2.91 -17.04
N GLY A 27 -7.56 2.01 -17.68
CA GLY A 27 -7.01 0.95 -18.53
C GLY A 27 -6.56 -0.32 -17.76
N LYS A 28 -6.72 -0.39 -16.44
CA LYS A 28 -6.41 -1.58 -15.65
C LYS A 28 -7.27 -2.77 -16.12
N LYS A 29 -6.62 -3.91 -16.33
CA LYS A 29 -7.30 -5.16 -16.70
C LYS A 29 -7.94 -5.83 -15.47
N ALA A 30 -8.92 -6.69 -15.71
CA ALA A 30 -9.60 -7.45 -14.66
C ALA A 30 -8.63 -8.36 -13.87
N ASP A 31 -7.65 -8.96 -14.54
CA ASP A 31 -6.64 -9.81 -13.90
C ASP A 31 -5.74 -9.00 -12.97
N THR A 32 -5.26 -7.84 -13.41
CA THR A 32 -4.47 -6.93 -12.60
C THR A 32 -5.25 -6.44 -11.37
N ALA A 33 -6.55 -6.11 -11.52
CA ALA A 33 -7.38 -5.70 -10.38
C ALA A 33 -7.50 -6.82 -9.34
N ARG A 34 -7.69 -8.07 -9.78
CA ARG A 34 -7.76 -9.23 -8.86
C ARG A 34 -6.45 -9.51 -8.15
N LEU A 35 -5.33 -9.40 -8.86
CA LEU A 35 -4.00 -9.54 -8.25
C LEU A 35 -3.75 -8.45 -7.20
N GLN A 36 -4.19 -7.23 -7.43
CA GLN A 36 -4.09 -6.15 -6.43
C GLN A 36 -4.98 -6.40 -5.21
N ASP A 37 -6.16 -6.98 -5.39
CA ASP A 37 -7.02 -7.40 -4.28
C ASP A 37 -6.40 -8.58 -3.52
N GLU A 38 -5.84 -9.57 -4.21
CA GLU A 38 -5.11 -10.68 -3.62
C GLU A 38 -3.89 -10.19 -2.81
N LEU A 39 -3.11 -9.25 -3.35
CA LEU A 39 -2.00 -8.63 -2.63
C LEU A 39 -2.49 -7.90 -1.37
N THR A 40 -3.60 -7.17 -1.47
CA THR A 40 -4.19 -6.48 -0.30
C THR A 40 -4.63 -7.48 0.76
N GLY A 41 -5.29 -8.57 0.38
CA GLY A 41 -5.67 -9.65 1.28
C GLY A 41 -4.47 -10.32 1.96
N ALA A 42 -3.39 -10.57 1.20
CA ALA A 42 -2.15 -11.10 1.75
C ALA A 42 -1.50 -10.14 2.77
N LEU A 43 -1.50 -8.84 2.51
CA LEU A 43 -1.00 -7.81 3.44
C LEU A 43 -1.82 -7.76 4.74
N ILE A 44 -3.15 -7.84 4.66
CA ILE A 44 -4.04 -7.92 5.83
C ILE A 44 -3.72 -9.19 6.64
N SER A 45 -3.50 -10.29 5.95
CA SER A 45 -3.16 -11.57 6.59
C SER A 45 -1.76 -11.55 7.22
N LEU A 46 -0.80 -10.83 6.64
CA LEU A 46 0.52 -10.58 7.23
C LEU A 46 0.39 -9.75 8.50
N ALA A 47 -0.42 -8.68 8.47
CA ALA A 47 -0.66 -7.84 9.64
C ALA A 47 -1.24 -8.64 10.82
N ARG A 48 -2.13 -9.59 10.54
CA ARG A 48 -2.64 -10.53 11.56
C ARG A 48 -1.55 -11.43 12.14
N ALA A 49 -0.60 -11.87 11.32
CA ALA A 49 0.50 -12.71 11.78
C ALA A 49 1.48 -11.96 12.72
N VAL A 50 1.57 -10.65 12.57
CA VAL A 50 2.37 -9.75 13.43
C VAL A 50 1.67 -9.47 14.76
N ASP A 51 0.37 -9.75 14.88
CA ASP A 51 -0.46 -9.46 16.06
C ASP A 51 0.22 -9.80 17.39
N GLY A 52 0.15 -8.86 18.33
CA GLY A 52 0.77 -8.97 19.67
C GLY A 52 2.28 -8.70 19.71
N SER A 53 2.93 -8.47 18.57
CA SER A 53 4.33 -8.02 18.57
C SER A 53 4.39 -6.52 18.86
N THR A 54 5.15 -6.13 19.87
CA THR A 54 5.38 -4.72 20.21
C THR A 54 6.32 -4.02 19.23
N ALA A 55 7.08 -4.78 18.45
CA ALA A 55 8.02 -4.25 17.47
C ALA A 55 7.91 -5.01 16.16
N ILE A 56 7.70 -4.25 15.06
CA ILE A 56 7.73 -4.75 13.70
C ILE A 56 9.16 -4.65 13.18
N SER A 57 9.67 -5.75 12.58
CA SER A 57 11.01 -5.69 11.99
C SER A 57 11.03 -4.70 10.83
N LYS A 58 12.18 -4.05 10.61
CA LYS A 58 12.40 -3.19 9.45
C LYS A 58 11.98 -3.87 8.15
N ARG A 59 12.38 -5.12 7.96
CA ARG A 59 12.03 -5.93 6.78
C ARG A 59 10.50 -6.06 6.60
N THR A 60 9.78 -6.39 7.66
CA THR A 60 8.33 -6.53 7.61
C THR A 60 7.65 -5.20 7.25
N GLY A 61 8.10 -4.11 7.88
CA GLY A 61 7.62 -2.76 7.57
C GLY A 61 7.84 -2.38 6.10
N GLN A 62 9.03 -2.62 5.58
CA GLN A 62 9.35 -2.36 4.17
C GLN A 62 8.50 -3.19 3.20
N ILE A 63 8.27 -4.48 3.49
CA ILE A 63 7.41 -5.35 2.68
C ILE A 63 5.95 -4.83 2.67
N ILE A 64 5.43 -4.40 3.81
CA ILE A 64 4.09 -3.84 3.90
C ILE A 64 3.98 -2.54 3.07
N ILE A 65 4.93 -1.63 3.22
CA ILE A 65 4.96 -0.35 2.50
C ILE A 65 5.07 -0.59 0.98
N GLU A 66 5.98 -1.45 0.54
CA GLU A 66 6.17 -1.79 -0.87
C GLU A 66 4.91 -2.45 -1.47
N GLY A 67 4.27 -3.35 -0.73
CA GLY A 67 3.03 -4.00 -1.15
C GLY A 67 1.86 -3.01 -1.26
N LEU A 68 1.67 -2.13 -0.28
CA LEU A 68 0.65 -1.09 -0.35
C LEU A 68 0.91 -0.11 -1.50
N PHE A 69 2.16 0.33 -1.69
CA PHE A 69 2.54 1.21 -2.79
C PHE A 69 2.27 0.57 -4.15
N THR A 70 2.56 -0.73 -4.30
CA THR A 70 2.27 -1.50 -5.52
C THR A 70 0.77 -1.47 -5.87
N THR A 71 -0.13 -1.37 -4.89
CA THR A 71 -1.58 -1.33 -5.10
C THR A 71 -2.15 0.07 -5.30
N VAL A 72 -1.34 1.12 -5.23
CA VAL A 72 -1.81 2.49 -5.49
C VAL A 72 -2.26 2.63 -6.94
N THR A 73 -3.31 3.41 -7.15
CA THR A 73 -3.89 3.63 -8.48
C THR A 73 -2.83 4.11 -9.47
N ASN A 74 -2.76 3.45 -10.62
CA ASN A 74 -1.87 3.78 -11.75
C ASN A 74 -0.36 3.65 -11.47
N VAL A 75 0.05 2.98 -10.38
CA VAL A 75 1.48 2.77 -10.07
C VAL A 75 2.00 1.52 -10.75
N ASN A 76 1.31 0.39 -10.64
CA ASN A 76 1.77 -0.88 -11.18
C ASN A 76 0.67 -1.64 -11.93
N PHE A 77 0.90 -1.91 -13.23
CA PHE A 77 0.05 -2.71 -14.10
C PHE A 77 0.75 -3.98 -14.62
N ASP A 78 1.92 -4.30 -14.08
CA ASP A 78 2.65 -5.52 -14.41
C ASP A 78 2.21 -6.67 -13.50
N ASP A 79 1.42 -7.57 -14.04
CA ASP A 79 0.87 -8.72 -13.32
C ASP A 79 1.98 -9.59 -12.71
N ALA A 80 3.09 -9.80 -13.42
CA ALA A 80 4.20 -10.61 -12.92
C ALA A 80 4.89 -9.95 -11.71
N SER A 81 5.05 -8.64 -11.73
CA SER A 81 5.58 -7.87 -10.60
C SER A 81 4.68 -7.97 -9.37
N ILE A 82 3.34 -7.88 -9.57
CA ILE A 82 2.35 -8.00 -8.49
C ILE A 82 2.37 -9.41 -7.91
N GLU A 83 2.40 -10.46 -8.75
CA GLU A 83 2.52 -11.86 -8.30
C GLU A 83 3.79 -12.09 -7.47
N ASN A 84 4.94 -11.56 -7.90
CA ASN A 84 6.18 -11.63 -7.13
C ASN A 84 6.04 -10.95 -5.76
N MET A 85 5.34 -9.80 -5.71
CA MET A 85 5.10 -9.11 -4.44
C MET A 85 4.20 -9.93 -3.51
N ILE A 86 3.15 -10.58 -4.05
CA ILE A 86 2.29 -11.50 -3.28
C ILE A 86 3.14 -12.62 -2.66
N GLN A 87 4.01 -13.26 -3.44
CA GLN A 87 4.88 -14.32 -2.92
C GLN A 87 5.83 -13.81 -1.82
N LYS A 88 6.36 -12.59 -1.97
CA LYS A 88 7.22 -11.95 -0.96
C LYS A 88 6.47 -11.72 0.35
N VAL A 89 5.22 -11.26 0.29
CA VAL A 89 4.36 -11.05 1.46
C VAL A 89 4.02 -12.39 2.14
N ARG A 90 3.67 -13.42 1.35
CA ARG A 90 3.37 -14.77 1.86
C ARG A 90 4.58 -15.39 2.57
N ALA A 91 5.75 -15.31 1.96
CA ALA A 91 6.99 -15.80 2.57
C ALA A 91 7.33 -15.08 3.88
N GLU A 92 7.07 -13.78 3.97
CA GLU A 92 7.26 -13.04 5.21
C GLU A 92 6.24 -13.45 6.29
N LYS A 93 4.97 -13.68 5.91
CA LYS A 93 3.94 -14.22 6.81
C LYS A 93 4.35 -15.59 7.36
N GLU A 94 4.78 -16.51 6.50
CA GLU A 94 5.24 -17.85 6.91
C GLU A 94 6.41 -17.78 7.89
N ARG A 95 7.34 -16.87 7.69
CA ARG A 95 8.47 -16.65 8.58
C ARG A 95 8.05 -16.20 9.98
N LEU A 96 6.96 -15.46 10.10
CA LEU A 96 6.46 -14.89 11.35
C LEU A 96 5.50 -15.83 12.09
N VAL A 97 4.82 -16.72 11.37
CA VAL A 97 3.91 -17.70 11.98
C VAL A 97 4.73 -18.88 12.50
N PRO A 98 4.76 -19.12 13.82
CA PRO A 98 5.39 -20.33 14.35
C PRO A 98 4.70 -21.58 13.78
N ASP A 99 5.44 -22.66 13.62
CA ASP A 99 4.93 -23.94 13.15
C ASP A 99 3.64 -24.35 13.89
N CYS A 100 2.51 -24.15 13.24
CA CYS A 100 1.18 -24.42 13.81
C CYS A 100 0.87 -25.92 13.92
N SER A 101 1.79 -26.81 13.53
CA SER A 101 1.62 -28.26 13.67
C SER A 101 1.38 -28.70 15.13
N LYS A 102 1.71 -27.84 16.10
CA LYS A 102 1.52 -28.07 17.53
C LYS A 102 0.31 -27.36 18.14
N CYS A 103 -0.41 -26.54 17.35
CA CYS A 103 -1.60 -25.84 17.84
C CYS A 103 -2.79 -26.80 17.87
N GLN A 104 -3.44 -26.95 19.04
CA GLN A 104 -4.65 -27.78 19.20
C GLN A 104 -5.94 -27.10 18.67
N SER A 105 -5.86 -25.84 18.20
CA SER A 105 -6.98 -25.10 17.64
C SER A 105 -6.54 -24.39 16.38
N PRO A 106 -7.40 -24.30 15.32
CA PRO A 106 -7.15 -23.46 14.16
C PRO A 106 -6.99 -22.02 14.64
N CYS A 107 -5.77 -21.50 14.62
CA CYS A 107 -5.52 -20.13 15.08
C CYS A 107 -5.96 -19.06 14.07
N GLY A 108 -6.52 -19.45 12.92
CA GLY A 108 -6.94 -18.56 11.84
C GLY A 108 -5.82 -17.70 11.24
N LYS A 109 -4.57 -17.85 11.73
CA LYS A 109 -3.40 -17.09 11.23
C LYS A 109 -2.91 -17.58 9.87
N THR A 110 -3.36 -18.77 9.45
CA THR A 110 -2.98 -19.38 8.18
C THR A 110 -3.87 -18.95 7.01
N ASP A 111 -5.10 -18.51 7.29
CA ASP A 111 -6.06 -18.16 6.25
C ASP A 111 -5.73 -16.79 5.63
N GLU A 112 -5.90 -16.69 4.32
CA GLU A 112 -5.80 -15.40 3.63
C GLU A 112 -7.12 -14.64 3.75
N TYR A 113 -7.02 -13.32 3.91
CA TYR A 113 -8.18 -12.45 3.93
C TYR A 113 -8.71 -12.27 2.50
N ASP A 114 -9.99 -12.58 2.30
CA ASP A 114 -10.67 -12.33 1.03
C ASP A 114 -11.25 -10.91 1.02
N MET A 115 -10.83 -10.10 0.05
CA MET A 115 -11.31 -8.73 -0.12
C MET A 115 -12.82 -8.65 -0.37
N GLN A 116 -13.45 -9.74 -0.82
CA GLN A 116 -14.90 -9.81 -0.95
C GLN A 116 -15.61 -9.56 0.39
N GLN A 117 -15.02 -9.98 1.51
CA GLN A 117 -15.57 -9.71 2.85
C GLN A 117 -15.65 -8.21 3.15
N LEU A 118 -14.71 -7.43 2.65
CA LEU A 118 -14.77 -5.97 2.78
C LEU A 118 -15.89 -5.38 1.91
N TRP A 119 -15.99 -5.86 0.67
CA TRP A 119 -16.97 -5.33 -0.28
C TRP A 119 -18.42 -5.68 0.10
N ASP A 120 -18.65 -6.81 0.72
CA ASP A 120 -19.96 -7.30 1.17
C ASP A 120 -20.34 -6.80 2.58
N ALA A 121 -19.43 -6.09 3.27
CA ALA A 121 -19.73 -5.54 4.60
C ALA A 121 -20.84 -4.50 4.56
N ASN A 122 -21.46 -4.26 5.73
CA ASN A 122 -22.39 -3.15 5.92
C ASN A 122 -21.81 -1.84 5.40
N GLU A 123 -22.64 -0.95 4.87
CA GLU A 123 -22.23 0.28 4.18
C GLU A 123 -21.30 1.16 5.05
N ASP A 124 -21.63 1.36 6.32
CA ASP A 124 -20.84 2.19 7.24
C ASP A 124 -19.47 1.55 7.49
N ILE A 125 -19.45 0.24 7.75
CA ILE A 125 -18.22 -0.54 7.99
C ILE A 125 -17.35 -0.55 6.74
N ARG A 126 -17.95 -0.82 5.59
CA ARG A 126 -17.25 -0.80 4.29
C ARG A 126 -16.64 0.57 4.00
N SER A 127 -17.40 1.64 4.26
CA SER A 127 -16.93 3.01 4.05
C SER A 127 -15.74 3.37 4.94
N LEU A 128 -15.80 3.05 6.24
CA LEU A 128 -14.71 3.30 7.16
C LEU A 128 -13.46 2.48 6.83
N LYS A 129 -13.62 1.18 6.53
CA LYS A 129 -12.51 0.32 6.08
C LYS A 129 -11.88 0.82 4.79
N SER A 130 -12.70 1.30 3.85
CA SER A 130 -12.22 1.87 2.59
C SER A 130 -11.43 3.17 2.80
N LEU A 131 -11.90 4.06 3.69
CA LEU A 131 -11.18 5.28 4.06
C LEU A 131 -9.81 4.96 4.67
N ILE A 132 -9.74 3.98 5.58
CA ILE A 132 -8.45 3.52 6.13
C ILE A 132 -7.56 2.99 5.02
N LEU A 133 -8.07 2.08 4.17
CA LEU A 133 -7.29 1.44 3.11
C LEU A 133 -6.72 2.45 2.12
N PHE A 134 -7.55 3.38 1.65
CA PHE A 134 -7.08 4.40 0.69
C PHE A 134 -6.12 5.39 1.34
N GLY A 135 -6.37 5.74 2.60
CA GLY A 135 -5.47 6.59 3.38
C GLY A 135 -4.08 5.97 3.54
N ILE A 136 -3.98 4.72 3.97
CA ILE A 136 -2.68 4.04 4.13
C ILE A 136 -1.99 3.74 2.78
N ARG A 137 -2.73 3.53 1.69
CA ARG A 137 -2.12 3.43 0.35
C ARG A 137 -1.45 4.74 -0.05
N GLY A 138 -2.13 5.88 0.14
CA GLY A 138 -1.52 7.20 -0.11
C GLY A 138 -0.31 7.46 0.79
N MET A 139 -0.42 7.12 2.07
CA MET A 139 0.68 7.24 3.03
C MET A 139 1.86 6.33 2.66
N ALA A 140 1.60 5.14 2.10
CA ALA A 140 2.65 4.21 1.67
C ALA A 140 3.52 4.78 0.53
N ALA A 141 2.97 5.65 -0.33
CA ALA A 141 3.76 6.33 -1.34
C ALA A 141 4.83 7.22 -0.69
N TYR A 142 4.47 8.01 0.32
CA TYR A 142 5.44 8.84 1.05
C TYR A 142 6.48 7.99 1.79
N ALA A 143 6.04 6.94 2.49
CA ALA A 143 6.94 6.04 3.21
C ALA A 143 7.88 5.29 2.28
N TYR A 144 7.42 4.87 1.11
CA TYR A 144 8.24 4.20 0.10
C TYR A 144 9.39 5.09 -0.38
N HIS A 145 9.10 6.33 -0.76
CA HIS A 145 10.12 7.28 -1.20
C HIS A 145 11.09 7.66 -0.08
N ALA A 146 10.63 7.78 1.17
CA ALA A 146 11.52 7.95 2.31
C ALA A 146 12.45 6.73 2.49
N ASN A 147 11.93 5.51 2.36
CA ASN A 147 12.70 4.27 2.46
C ASN A 147 13.77 4.15 1.36
N VAL A 148 13.50 4.61 0.13
CA VAL A 148 14.49 4.66 -0.97
C VAL A 148 15.72 5.48 -0.56
N LEU A 149 15.51 6.53 0.25
CA LEU A 149 16.58 7.37 0.81
C LEU A 149 17.12 6.85 2.16
N ASN A 150 16.73 5.64 2.59
CA ASN A 150 17.09 5.01 3.87
C ASN A 150 16.53 5.70 5.12
N TYR A 151 15.44 6.46 4.98
CA TYR A 151 14.71 7.03 6.10
C TYR A 151 13.50 6.17 6.43
N GLU A 152 13.31 5.90 7.72
CA GLU A 152 12.17 5.15 8.23
C GLU A 152 11.77 5.63 9.63
N ASP A 153 10.52 5.39 9.99
CA ASP A 153 9.98 5.67 11.31
C ASP A 153 9.24 4.44 11.85
N ALA A 154 9.61 4.02 13.05
CA ALA A 154 9.07 2.80 13.66
C ALA A 154 7.57 2.91 14.01
N GLU A 155 7.10 4.11 14.36
CA GLU A 155 5.69 4.36 14.65
C GLU A 155 4.85 4.30 13.37
N VAL A 156 5.36 4.90 12.28
CA VAL A 156 4.73 4.84 10.95
C VAL A 156 4.65 3.38 10.48
N ASN A 157 5.76 2.63 10.57
CA ASN A 157 5.80 1.22 10.19
C ASN A 157 4.79 0.38 10.99
N ARG A 158 4.73 0.59 12.29
CA ARG A 158 3.78 -0.11 13.16
C ARG A 158 2.34 0.23 12.82
N PHE A 159 2.05 1.49 12.54
CA PHE A 159 0.70 1.93 12.22
C PHE A 159 0.17 1.32 10.92
N PHE A 160 0.99 1.11 9.91
CA PHE A 160 0.56 0.37 8.71
C PHE A 160 0.03 -1.03 9.06
N CYS A 161 0.69 -1.72 9.97
CA CYS A 161 0.26 -3.04 10.43
C CYS A 161 -1.05 -2.95 11.23
N GLU A 162 -1.15 -2.01 12.19
CA GLU A 162 -2.36 -1.78 12.96
C GLU A 162 -3.57 -1.46 12.05
N ALA A 163 -3.38 -0.58 11.07
CA ALA A 163 -4.43 -0.19 10.13
C ALA A 163 -4.89 -1.35 9.24
N LEU A 164 -3.96 -2.14 8.70
CA LEU A 164 -4.28 -3.35 7.94
C LEU A 164 -5.04 -4.37 8.79
N PHE A 165 -4.63 -4.57 10.05
CA PHE A 165 -5.34 -5.42 10.98
C PHE A 165 -6.78 -4.94 11.20
N MET A 166 -7.00 -3.63 11.40
CA MET A 166 -8.32 -3.05 11.58
C MET A 166 -9.20 -3.18 10.32
N ILE A 167 -8.63 -3.08 9.12
CA ILE A 167 -9.36 -3.33 7.87
C ILE A 167 -9.87 -4.77 7.83
N GLY A 168 -9.04 -5.73 8.21
CA GLY A 168 -9.42 -7.15 8.20
C GLY A 168 -10.44 -7.51 9.28
N TYR A 169 -10.26 -7.01 10.49
CA TYR A 169 -10.88 -7.55 11.70
C TYR A 169 -11.65 -6.54 12.55
N GLY A 170 -11.66 -5.26 12.19
CA GLY A 170 -12.54 -4.27 12.82
C GLY A 170 -14.01 -4.51 12.41
N GLU A 171 -14.93 -4.59 13.36
CA GLU A 171 -16.31 -4.98 13.11
C GLU A 171 -17.32 -3.89 13.46
N SER A 172 -16.91 -2.79 14.09
CA SER A 172 -17.80 -1.73 14.53
C SER A 172 -17.29 -0.33 14.19
N VAL A 173 -18.20 0.62 14.11
CA VAL A 173 -17.89 2.04 13.90
C VAL A 173 -17.00 2.57 15.02
N GLU A 174 -17.27 2.17 16.27
CA GLU A 174 -16.54 2.60 17.46
C GLU A 174 -15.06 2.18 17.42
N THR A 175 -14.75 1.06 16.77
CA THR A 175 -13.37 0.58 16.62
C THR A 175 -12.68 1.14 15.38
N LEU A 176 -13.41 1.37 14.29
CA LEU A 176 -12.85 1.81 13.01
C LEU A 176 -12.65 3.34 12.96
N LEU A 177 -13.57 4.13 13.49
CA LEU A 177 -13.49 5.59 13.42
C LEU A 177 -12.23 6.18 14.06
N PRO A 178 -11.78 5.74 15.26
CA PRO A 178 -10.49 6.17 15.80
C PRO A 178 -9.32 5.87 14.89
N THR A 179 -9.36 4.73 14.18
CA THR A 179 -8.32 4.36 13.22
C THR A 179 -8.31 5.29 12.01
N VAL A 180 -9.48 5.68 11.49
CA VAL A 180 -9.59 6.69 10.41
C VAL A 180 -8.93 8.00 10.80
N LEU A 181 -9.20 8.49 12.02
CA LEU A 181 -8.59 9.73 12.52
C LEU A 181 -7.08 9.59 12.68
N LYS A 182 -6.64 8.43 13.19
CA LYS A 182 -5.21 8.14 13.37
C LYS A 182 -4.45 8.05 12.02
N VAL A 183 -5.11 7.64 10.93
CA VAL A 183 -4.50 7.72 9.58
C VAL A 183 -4.03 9.14 9.29
N GLY A 184 -4.85 10.16 9.54
CA GLY A 184 -4.48 11.55 9.33
C GLY A 184 -3.30 12.00 10.21
N GLU A 185 -3.32 11.64 11.49
CA GLU A 185 -2.24 11.97 12.43
C GLU A 185 -0.90 11.35 12.02
N ILE A 186 -0.89 10.05 11.71
CA ILE A 186 0.35 9.35 11.34
C ILE A 186 0.81 9.76 9.93
N ASN A 187 -0.12 10.10 9.04
CA ASN A 187 0.25 10.63 7.73
C ASN A 187 1.05 11.94 7.83
N LEU A 188 0.73 12.84 8.77
CA LEU A 188 1.54 14.04 9.00
C LEU A 188 2.99 13.70 9.37
N LYS A 189 3.20 12.67 10.22
CA LYS A 189 4.54 12.19 10.56
C LYS A 189 5.25 11.58 9.35
N CYS A 190 4.51 10.83 8.53
CA CYS A 190 5.05 10.21 7.32
C CYS A 190 5.46 11.27 6.28
N MET A 191 4.65 12.31 6.09
CA MET A 191 4.99 13.44 5.21
C MET A 191 6.22 14.20 5.73
N ALA A 192 6.30 14.46 7.03
CA ALA A 192 7.46 15.10 7.65
C ALA A 192 8.73 14.24 7.51
N LEU A 193 8.60 12.90 7.59
CA LEU A 193 9.69 11.97 7.34
C LEU A 193 10.22 12.08 5.89
N LEU A 194 9.32 12.15 4.91
CA LEU A 194 9.71 12.32 3.51
C LEU A 194 10.34 13.68 3.25
N ASP A 195 9.77 14.75 3.80
CA ASP A 195 10.35 16.10 3.71
C ASP A 195 11.78 16.12 4.25
N LYS A 196 11.98 15.54 5.45
CA LYS A 196 13.31 15.39 6.05
C LYS A 196 14.25 14.59 5.14
N ALA A 197 13.79 13.45 4.61
CA ALA A 197 14.58 12.59 3.75
C ALA A 197 15.05 13.34 2.50
N ASN A 198 14.16 14.09 1.86
CA ASN A 198 14.49 14.89 0.67
C ASN A 198 15.41 16.06 0.99
N THR A 199 15.10 16.84 2.01
CA THR A 199 15.86 18.05 2.35
C THR A 199 17.27 17.74 2.87
N GLU A 200 17.43 16.68 3.64
CA GLU A 200 18.76 16.22 4.09
C GLU A 200 19.59 15.58 2.95
N THR A 201 18.93 14.97 1.97
CA THR A 201 19.63 14.31 0.84
C THR A 201 19.96 15.29 -0.29
N TYR A 202 19.02 16.16 -0.65
CA TYR A 202 19.12 17.01 -1.86
C TYR A 202 19.21 18.51 -1.56
N GLY A 203 19.06 18.91 -0.32
CA GLY A 203 19.02 20.31 0.09
C GLY A 203 17.60 20.89 0.05
N ILE A 204 17.47 22.11 0.55
CA ILE A 204 16.20 22.86 0.55
C ILE A 204 15.97 23.39 -0.87
N PRO A 205 14.78 23.17 -1.46
CA PRO A 205 14.47 23.68 -2.79
C PRO A 205 14.53 25.21 -2.84
N GLU A 206 15.21 25.74 -3.85
CA GLU A 206 15.26 27.16 -4.13
C GLU A 206 14.66 27.45 -5.51
N PRO A 207 13.99 28.61 -5.71
CA PRO A 207 13.53 29.02 -7.02
C PRO A 207 14.70 29.06 -8.00
N THR A 208 14.61 28.31 -9.10
CA THR A 208 15.67 28.20 -10.10
C THR A 208 15.09 28.42 -11.49
N ASP A 209 15.78 29.22 -12.30
CA ASP A 209 15.41 29.38 -13.70
C ASP A 209 15.75 28.12 -14.49
N VAL A 210 14.72 27.57 -15.16
CA VAL A 210 14.86 26.39 -16.00
C VAL A 210 14.72 26.79 -17.46
N THR A 211 15.72 26.42 -18.28
CA THR A 211 15.69 26.63 -19.72
C THR A 211 14.58 25.78 -20.36
N LEU A 212 13.69 26.42 -21.12
CA LEU A 212 12.61 25.74 -21.85
C LEU A 212 12.99 25.26 -23.24
N THR A 213 14.22 25.50 -23.67
CA THR A 213 14.73 25.15 -24.98
C THR A 213 15.96 24.26 -24.88
N ILE A 214 16.13 23.39 -25.87
CA ILE A 214 17.34 22.55 -25.97
C ILE A 214 18.38 23.31 -26.78
N GLU A 215 19.60 23.40 -26.23
CA GLU A 215 20.74 23.98 -26.95
C GLU A 215 21.15 23.11 -28.14
N LYS A 216 21.73 23.76 -29.16
CA LYS A 216 22.25 23.06 -30.35
C LYS A 216 23.49 22.25 -29.98
N GLY A 217 23.45 20.93 -30.18
CA GLY A 217 24.60 20.07 -29.94
C GLY A 217 24.17 18.65 -29.55
N PRO A 218 25.12 17.77 -29.24
CA PRO A 218 24.78 16.46 -28.66
C PRO A 218 24.20 16.63 -27.25
N PHE A 219 23.23 15.81 -26.89
CA PHE A 219 22.62 15.81 -25.57
C PHE A 219 22.34 14.38 -25.09
N ILE A 220 22.24 14.20 -23.80
CA ILE A 220 21.82 12.96 -23.16
C ILE A 220 20.46 13.21 -22.55
N VAL A 221 19.50 12.34 -22.86
CA VAL A 221 18.18 12.36 -22.21
C VAL A 221 18.22 11.41 -21.03
N VAL A 222 17.94 11.94 -19.85
CA VAL A 222 17.74 11.14 -18.62
C VAL A 222 16.29 11.21 -18.25
N THR A 223 15.65 10.07 -18.05
CA THR A 223 14.25 9.95 -17.62
C THR A 223 14.20 9.16 -16.31
N GLY A 224 13.28 9.53 -15.44
CA GLY A 224 13.06 8.86 -14.16
C GLY A 224 11.95 9.56 -13.40
N HIS A 225 11.49 8.95 -12.31
CA HIS A 225 10.47 9.53 -11.45
C HIS A 225 11.08 10.34 -10.30
N ASP A 226 12.20 9.88 -9.75
CA ASP A 226 12.83 10.43 -8.57
C ASP A 226 14.24 10.97 -8.87
N LEU A 227 14.67 11.94 -8.06
CA LEU A 227 16.06 12.45 -8.13
C LEU A 227 17.09 11.33 -7.89
N ARG A 228 16.73 10.29 -7.16
CA ARG A 228 17.57 9.11 -6.95
C ARG A 228 17.89 8.38 -8.25
N ASP A 229 16.96 8.37 -9.20
CA ASP A 229 17.17 7.74 -10.52
C ASP A 229 18.34 8.35 -11.30
N LEU A 230 18.70 9.60 -11.00
CA LEU A 230 19.88 10.26 -11.58
C LEU A 230 21.21 9.80 -10.98
N GLN A 231 21.18 9.09 -9.84
CA GLN A 231 22.38 8.66 -9.13
C GLN A 231 22.71 7.18 -9.38
N LEU A 232 21.80 6.45 -10.00
CA LEU A 232 21.93 5.03 -10.33
C LEU A 232 22.35 4.84 -11.78
#